data_16bf7c01b6d7fd65fb1aad1eb1167ad1
#
_entry.id   16bf7c01b6d7fd65fb1aad1eb1167ad1
#
_cell.length_a   1.000
_cell.length_b   1.000
_cell.length_c   1.000
_cell.angle_alpha   90.00
_cell.angle_beta   90.00
_cell.angle_gamma   90.00
#
_symmetry.space_group_name_H-M   'P 1'
#
loop_
_entity.id
_entity.type
_entity.pdbx_description
1 polymer ?
#
loop_
_entity_poly.entity_id
_entity_poly.type
_entity_poly.pdbx_seq_one_letter_code
_entity_poly.pdbx_strand_id
1 'polypeptide(L)'
;MKSDRRLISTGSPFEKTMGYSRAVVQGDWCFVSGVTGYDYTNMSLPDDVAEQAENCFATISSVLEGAGFAMTDITRVQYTVTNRDFVPHLSPVLEKWLGDIRPAATMVIADLIEEAMLIEIEVTAFKG
;
A
#
# COMPACT_ATOMS: atom_id res chain seq x y z
N MET A 1 3.58 18.22 -26.11
CA MET A 1 4.41 17.75 -24.98
C MET A 1 3.93 16.40 -24.51
N LYS A 2 4.82 15.48 -24.30
CA LYS A 2 4.47 14.14 -23.82
C LYS A 2 4.27 14.13 -22.32
N SER A 3 3.31 13.33 -21.86
CA SER A 3 3.11 13.07 -20.45
C SER A 3 4.18 12.07 -19.95
N ASP A 4 4.72 12.31 -18.75
CA ASP A 4 5.60 11.36 -18.06
C ASP A 4 4.79 10.32 -17.29
N ARG A 5 3.49 10.31 -17.48
CA ARG A 5 2.58 9.47 -16.71
C ARG A 5 2.70 8.01 -17.14
N ARG A 6 2.94 7.14 -16.18
CA ARG A 6 2.94 5.69 -16.40
C ARG A 6 1.97 5.03 -15.44
N LEU A 7 1.21 4.07 -15.93
CA LEU A 7 0.26 3.30 -15.11
C LEU A 7 0.89 1.95 -14.80
N ILE A 8 0.91 1.59 -13.52
CA ILE A 8 1.47 0.32 -13.03
C ILE A 8 0.31 -0.59 -12.65
N SER A 9 0.37 -1.84 -13.08
CA SER A 9 -0.67 -2.83 -12.80
C SER A 9 -0.06 -4.08 -12.18
N THR A 10 -0.79 -4.69 -11.22
CA THR A 10 -0.46 -6.01 -10.69
C THR A 10 -1.29 -7.10 -11.35
N GLY A 11 -2.16 -6.72 -12.30
CA GLY A 11 -3.06 -7.66 -12.97
C GLY A 11 -4.32 -7.97 -12.17
N SER A 12 -4.55 -7.27 -11.06
CA SER A 12 -5.77 -7.46 -10.27
C SER A 12 -7.01 -7.10 -11.08
N PRO A 13 -8.06 -7.95 -11.09
CA PRO A 13 -9.30 -7.64 -11.80
C PRO A 13 -10.00 -6.40 -11.26
N PHE A 14 -9.77 -6.03 -9.99
CA PHE A 14 -10.36 -4.83 -9.39
C PHE A 14 -9.91 -3.56 -10.10
N GLU A 15 -8.67 -3.51 -10.59
CA GLU A 15 -8.14 -2.32 -11.25
C GLU A 15 -9.00 -1.94 -12.45
N LYS A 16 -9.34 -2.92 -13.27
CA LYS A 16 -10.11 -2.68 -14.49
C LYS A 16 -11.57 -2.37 -14.18
N THR A 17 -12.19 -3.16 -13.31
CA THR A 17 -13.62 -3.01 -13.02
C THR A 17 -13.92 -1.77 -12.20
N MET A 18 -12.98 -1.32 -11.36
CA MET A 18 -13.16 -0.16 -10.50
C MET A 18 -12.47 1.09 -11.04
N GLY A 19 -11.86 1.00 -12.21
CA GLY A 19 -11.34 2.17 -12.93
C GLY A 19 -10.10 2.79 -12.32
N TYR A 20 -9.17 1.98 -11.80
CA TYR A 20 -7.94 2.52 -11.22
C TYR A 20 -6.73 1.69 -11.63
N SER A 21 -5.53 2.22 -11.35
CA SER A 21 -4.26 1.52 -11.52
C SER A 21 -3.69 1.19 -10.15
N ARG A 22 -2.87 0.15 -10.06
CA ARG A 22 -2.17 -0.17 -8.81
C ARG A 22 -1.30 1.00 -8.36
N ALA A 23 -0.65 1.66 -9.31
CA ALA A 23 0.11 2.87 -9.03
C ALA A 23 0.17 3.75 -10.25
N VAL A 24 0.41 5.04 -10.04
CA VAL A 24 0.64 6.01 -11.10
C VAL A 24 1.98 6.67 -10.84
N VAL A 25 2.86 6.62 -11.84
CA VAL A 25 4.12 7.35 -11.82
C VAL A 25 3.93 8.63 -12.63
N GLN A 26 4.27 9.76 -12.05
CA GLN A 26 4.21 11.05 -12.71
C GLN A 26 5.52 11.79 -12.40
N GLY A 27 6.44 11.81 -13.37
CA GLY A 27 7.77 12.36 -13.15
C GLY A 27 8.48 11.64 -12.01
N ASP A 28 8.87 12.37 -10.98
CA ASP A 28 9.58 11.82 -9.82
C ASP A 28 8.63 11.36 -8.71
N TRP A 29 7.33 11.38 -8.96
CA TRP A 29 6.30 10.95 -8.00
C TRP A 29 5.75 9.58 -8.35
N CYS A 30 5.46 8.78 -7.32
CA CYS A 30 4.72 7.53 -7.46
C CYS A 30 3.59 7.52 -6.44
N PHE A 31 2.36 7.38 -6.94
CA PHE A 31 1.16 7.31 -6.12
C PHE A 31 0.67 5.86 -6.15
N VAL A 32 0.75 5.19 -5.02
CA VAL A 32 0.31 3.79 -4.91
C VAL A 32 -1.09 3.77 -4.32
N SER A 33 -2.02 3.16 -5.04
CA SER A 33 -3.39 2.99 -4.57
C SER A 33 -3.43 2.16 -3.30
N GLY A 34 -4.53 2.24 -2.56
CA GLY A 34 -4.72 1.44 -1.36
C GLY A 34 -4.47 -0.05 -1.60
N VAL A 35 -3.59 -0.63 -0.81
CA VAL A 35 -3.21 -2.05 -0.89
C VAL A 35 -3.78 -2.75 0.33
N THR A 36 -4.54 -3.81 0.10
CA THR A 36 -5.04 -4.68 1.17
C THR A 36 -4.12 -5.87 1.35
N GLY A 37 -4.40 -6.70 2.35
CA GLY A 37 -3.48 -7.75 2.78
C GLY A 37 -3.50 -9.03 1.95
N TYR A 38 -4.02 -8.97 0.73
CA TYR A 38 -3.99 -10.15 -0.14
C TYR A 38 -2.57 -10.52 -0.53
N ASP A 39 -2.31 -11.83 -0.55
CA ASP A 39 -1.18 -12.37 -1.29
C ASP A 39 -1.68 -12.55 -2.74
N TYR A 40 -1.23 -11.69 -3.64
CA TYR A 40 -1.74 -11.65 -5.01
C TYR A 40 -1.25 -12.81 -5.87
N THR A 41 -0.28 -13.60 -5.39
CA THR A 41 0.18 -14.77 -6.14
C THR A 41 -0.85 -15.90 -6.09
N ASN A 42 -1.65 -15.99 -5.03
CA ASN A 42 -2.65 -17.04 -4.86
C ASN A 42 -4.01 -16.51 -4.41
N MET A 43 -4.15 -15.19 -4.32
CA MET A 43 -5.38 -14.50 -3.90
C MET A 43 -5.87 -14.97 -2.53
N SER A 44 -4.96 -15.26 -1.61
CA SER A 44 -5.30 -15.60 -0.23
C SER A 44 -5.19 -14.36 0.66
N LEU A 45 -6.06 -14.28 1.67
CA LEU A 45 -6.09 -13.18 2.61
C LEU A 45 -5.98 -13.74 4.03
N PRO A 46 -4.88 -13.47 4.74
CA PRO A 46 -4.76 -13.92 6.13
C PRO A 46 -5.86 -13.31 7.01
N ASP A 47 -6.24 -13.99 8.08
CA ASP A 47 -7.24 -13.47 9.02
C ASP A 47 -6.61 -12.73 10.21
N ASP A 48 -5.31 -12.50 10.18
CA ASP A 48 -4.57 -11.76 11.20
C ASP A 48 -4.13 -10.39 10.64
N VAL A 49 -4.38 -9.30 11.38
CA VAL A 49 -4.10 -7.95 10.89
C VAL A 49 -2.61 -7.71 10.67
N ALA A 50 -1.75 -8.27 11.50
CA ALA A 50 -0.30 -8.10 11.34
C ALA A 50 0.19 -8.80 10.06
N GLU A 51 -0.32 -9.99 9.77
CA GLU A 51 0.02 -10.69 8.53
C GLU A 51 -0.52 -9.95 7.30
N GLN A 52 -1.74 -9.39 7.41
CA GLN A 52 -2.27 -8.56 6.32
C GLN A 52 -1.37 -7.34 6.08
N ALA A 53 -0.91 -6.70 7.15
CA ALA A 53 0.00 -5.55 7.02
C ALA A 53 1.33 -5.92 6.37
N GLU A 54 1.90 -7.08 6.74
CA GLU A 54 3.11 -7.58 6.10
C GLU A 54 2.90 -7.75 4.60
N ASN A 55 1.77 -8.33 4.20
CA ASN A 55 1.45 -8.52 2.78
C ASN A 55 1.27 -7.18 2.07
N CYS A 56 0.65 -6.20 2.74
CA CYS A 56 0.52 -4.84 2.17
C CYS A 56 1.89 -4.26 1.84
N PHE A 57 2.82 -4.30 2.78
CA PHE A 57 4.16 -3.74 2.56
C PHE A 57 4.95 -4.52 1.52
N ALA A 58 4.83 -5.85 1.50
CA ALA A 58 5.49 -6.66 0.47
C ALA A 58 5.01 -6.26 -0.93
N THR A 59 3.70 -6.06 -1.09
CA THR A 59 3.12 -5.60 -2.36
C THR A 59 3.60 -4.20 -2.70
N ILE A 60 3.56 -3.27 -1.74
CA ILE A 60 4.02 -1.89 -1.95
C ILE A 60 5.48 -1.87 -2.38
N SER A 61 6.33 -2.63 -1.69
CA SER A 61 7.75 -2.72 -2.01
C SER A 61 7.97 -3.22 -3.45
N SER A 62 7.27 -4.26 -3.83
CA SER A 62 7.35 -4.81 -5.18
C SER A 62 6.88 -3.81 -6.24
N VAL A 63 5.77 -3.12 -5.98
CA VAL A 63 5.22 -2.12 -6.91
C VAL A 63 6.19 -0.95 -7.07
N LEU A 64 6.72 -0.43 -5.98
CA LEU A 64 7.69 0.68 -6.03
C LEU A 64 8.94 0.29 -6.79
N GLU A 65 9.50 -0.88 -6.47
CA GLU A 65 10.71 -1.37 -7.14
C GLU A 65 10.49 -1.50 -8.65
N GLY A 66 9.37 -2.11 -9.05
CA GLY A 66 9.02 -2.24 -10.47
C GLY A 66 8.78 -0.91 -11.16
N ALA A 67 8.45 0.13 -10.41
CA ALA A 67 8.22 1.47 -10.94
C ALA A 67 9.49 2.33 -10.95
N GLY A 68 10.60 1.82 -10.42
CA GLY A 68 11.87 2.55 -10.37
C GLY A 68 12.03 3.39 -9.10
N PHE A 69 11.30 3.05 -8.04
CA PHE A 69 11.36 3.72 -6.74
C PHE A 69 11.84 2.75 -5.67
N ALA A 70 12.16 3.27 -4.50
CA ALA A 70 12.53 2.47 -3.34
C ALA A 70 11.62 2.80 -2.16
N MET A 71 11.58 1.90 -1.18
CA MET A 71 10.81 2.15 0.06
C MET A 71 11.26 3.45 0.73
N THR A 72 12.56 3.77 0.66
CA THR A 72 13.10 5.00 1.23
C THR A 72 12.58 6.27 0.57
N ASP A 73 11.94 6.16 -0.60
CA ASP A 73 11.33 7.30 -1.27
C ASP A 73 9.94 7.61 -0.74
N ILE A 74 9.37 6.75 0.12
CA ILE A 74 8.02 6.98 0.66
C ILE A 74 8.03 8.26 1.48
N THR A 75 7.17 9.20 1.06
CA THR A 75 7.04 10.53 1.66
C THR A 75 5.81 10.60 2.56
N ARG A 76 4.76 9.86 2.18
CA ARG A 76 3.50 9.84 2.92
C ARG A 76 2.91 8.45 2.89
N VAL A 77 2.32 8.04 4.03
CA VAL A 77 1.57 6.80 4.15
C VAL A 77 0.25 7.08 4.84
N GLN A 78 -0.81 6.45 4.35
CA GLN A 78 -2.11 6.47 5.03
C GLN A 78 -2.55 5.04 5.27
N TYR A 79 -2.99 4.80 6.51
CA TYR A 79 -3.53 3.51 6.94
C TYR A 79 -5.02 3.65 7.19
N THR A 80 -5.79 2.68 6.71
CA THR A 80 -7.18 2.48 7.12
C THR A 80 -7.24 1.15 7.84
N VAL A 81 -7.68 1.17 9.10
CA VAL A 81 -7.72 -0.01 9.97
C VAL A 81 -9.16 -0.16 10.45
N THR A 82 -9.69 -1.38 10.41
CA THR A 82 -11.12 -1.59 10.68
C THR A 82 -11.47 -1.62 12.17
N ASN A 83 -10.48 -1.77 13.05
CA ASN A 83 -10.72 -1.82 14.48
C ASN A 83 -9.53 -1.20 15.21
N ARG A 84 -9.80 -0.24 16.11
CA ARG A 84 -8.72 0.41 16.86
C ARG A 84 -7.94 -0.57 17.75
N ASP A 85 -8.56 -1.68 18.13
CA ASP A 85 -7.88 -2.70 18.95
C ASP A 85 -6.77 -3.41 18.18
N PHE A 86 -6.74 -3.30 16.85
CA PHE A 86 -5.68 -3.86 16.03
C PHE A 86 -4.38 -3.04 16.07
N VAL A 87 -4.47 -1.76 16.45
CA VAL A 87 -3.32 -0.84 16.36
C VAL A 87 -2.09 -1.35 17.12
N PRO A 88 -2.21 -1.86 18.37
CA PRO A 88 -1.02 -2.38 19.06
C PRO A 88 -0.36 -3.57 18.34
N HIS A 89 -1.13 -4.35 17.59
CA HIS A 89 -0.60 -5.49 16.83
C HIS A 89 0.13 -5.07 15.56
N LEU A 90 -0.11 -3.85 15.10
CA LEU A 90 0.52 -3.31 13.89
C LEU A 90 1.89 -2.69 14.18
N SER A 91 2.09 -2.17 15.38
CA SER A 91 3.29 -1.41 15.71
C SER A 91 4.60 -2.11 15.32
N PRO A 92 4.80 -3.41 15.62
CA PRO A 92 6.04 -4.08 15.21
C PRO A 92 6.23 -4.14 13.69
N VAL A 93 5.14 -4.31 12.94
CA VAL A 93 5.20 -4.37 11.48
C VAL A 93 5.56 -2.99 10.90
N LEU A 94 4.90 -1.95 11.40
CA LEU A 94 5.15 -0.58 10.94
C LEU A 94 6.58 -0.15 11.25
N GLU A 95 7.07 -0.49 12.43
CA GLU A 95 8.44 -0.20 12.82
C GLU A 95 9.45 -0.92 11.94
N LYS A 96 9.19 -2.19 11.64
CA LYS A 96 10.05 -3.00 10.79
C LYS A 96 10.22 -2.40 9.40
N TRP A 97 9.10 -1.98 8.78
CA TRP A 97 9.12 -1.52 7.39
C TRP A 97 9.46 -0.04 7.25
N LEU A 98 8.98 0.80 8.18
CA LEU A 98 9.06 2.25 8.05
C LEU A 98 9.83 2.94 9.18
N GLY A 99 10.35 2.20 10.14
CA GLY A 99 10.99 2.79 11.32
C GLY A 99 12.19 3.68 11.01
N ASP A 100 12.92 3.38 9.94
CA ASP A 100 14.07 4.18 9.51
C ASP A 100 13.72 5.21 8.44
N ILE A 101 12.54 5.09 7.83
CA ILE A 101 12.08 6.01 6.78
C ILE A 101 11.29 7.15 7.39
N ARG A 102 10.35 6.82 8.26
CA ARG A 102 9.54 7.75 9.04
C ARG A 102 8.81 8.78 8.18
N PRO A 103 7.99 8.32 7.22
CA PRO A 103 7.22 9.23 6.37
C PRO A 103 6.13 9.94 7.18
N ALA A 104 5.56 10.99 6.59
CA ALA A 104 4.35 11.58 7.14
C ALA A 104 3.24 10.53 7.11
N ALA A 105 2.49 10.39 8.17
CA ALA A 105 1.52 9.31 8.31
C ALA A 105 0.19 9.79 8.90
N THR A 106 -0.88 9.17 8.43
CA THR A 106 -2.22 9.32 8.99
C THR A 106 -2.84 7.94 9.11
N MET A 107 -3.49 7.66 10.24
CA MET A 107 -4.22 6.41 10.43
C MET A 107 -5.67 6.73 10.77
N VAL A 108 -6.60 6.10 10.05
CA VAL A 108 -8.04 6.24 10.29
C VAL A 108 -8.65 4.89 10.60
N ILE A 109 -9.71 4.91 11.40
CA ILE A 109 -10.51 3.72 11.68
C ILE A 109 -11.76 3.82 10.82
N ALA A 110 -11.94 2.84 9.93
CA ALA A 110 -13.09 2.80 9.02
C ALA A 110 -13.25 1.38 8.49
N ASP A 111 -14.43 1.07 8.00
CA ASP A 111 -14.66 -0.19 7.32
C ASP A 111 -14.00 -0.18 5.94
N LEU A 112 -13.67 -1.36 5.45
CA LEU A 112 -13.11 -1.56 4.13
C LEU A 112 -14.12 -2.24 3.23
N ILE A 113 -13.76 -2.40 1.95
CA ILE A 113 -14.73 -2.83 0.94
C ILE A 113 -15.19 -4.28 1.13
N GLU A 114 -14.31 -5.13 1.71
CA GLU A 114 -14.67 -6.50 2.08
C GLU A 114 -14.50 -6.67 3.58
N GLU A 115 -15.39 -7.42 4.20
CA GLU A 115 -15.39 -7.62 5.65
C GLU A 115 -14.10 -8.28 6.15
N ALA A 116 -13.51 -9.16 5.35
CA ALA A 116 -12.26 -9.84 5.72
C ALA A 116 -11.03 -8.96 5.63
N MET A 117 -11.11 -7.81 4.99
CA MET A 117 -10.02 -6.84 4.93
C MET A 117 -9.95 -6.11 6.27
N LEU A 118 -8.81 -6.20 6.95
CA LEU A 118 -8.61 -5.60 8.26
C LEU A 118 -7.76 -4.33 8.22
N ILE A 119 -6.96 -4.16 7.17
CA ILE A 119 -6.11 -3.00 6.97
C ILE A 119 -5.93 -2.74 5.48
N GLU A 120 -5.83 -1.45 5.14
CA GLU A 120 -5.44 -0.99 3.82
C GLU A 120 -4.37 0.07 3.97
N ILE A 121 -3.32 0.01 3.14
CA ILE A 121 -2.19 0.94 3.21
C ILE A 121 -2.01 1.57 1.83
N GLU A 122 -1.92 2.90 1.79
CA GLU A 122 -1.58 3.62 0.57
C GLU A 122 -0.38 4.52 0.81
N VAL A 123 0.46 4.66 -0.19
CA VAL A 123 1.67 5.48 -0.05
C VAL A 123 1.84 6.42 -1.23
N THR A 124 2.56 7.51 -0.98
CA THR A 124 3.09 8.40 -1.99
C THR A 124 4.60 8.42 -1.85
N ALA A 125 5.30 8.22 -2.96
CA ALA A 125 6.76 8.22 -2.98
C ALA A 125 7.27 9.34 -3.90
N PHE A 126 8.40 9.92 -3.53
CA PHE A 126 9.05 10.97 -4.29
C PHE A 126 10.56 10.72 -4.29
N LYS A 127 11.15 10.68 -5.46
CA LYS A 127 12.58 10.40 -5.57
C LYS A 127 13.40 11.59 -6.09
N GLY A 128 12.79 12.75 -6.11
CA GLY A 128 13.48 13.99 -6.49
C GLY A 128 14.48 14.42 -5.45
#